data_f44fc50833fb7534091fe13bd49350d6
#
_entry.id   f44fc50833fb7534091fe13bd49350d6
#
_cell.length_a   1.000
_cell.length_b   1.000
_cell.length_c   1.000
_cell.angle_alpha   90.00
_cell.angle_beta   90.00
_cell.angle_gamma   90.00
#
_symmetry.space_group_name_H-M   'P 1'
#
loop_
_entity.id
_entity.type
_entity.pdbx_description
1 polymer ?
#
loop_
_entity_poly.entity_id
_entity_poly.type
_entity_poly.pdbx_seq_one_letter_code
_entity_poly.pdbx_strand_id
1 'polypeptide(L)'
;PDSNGARYYMNHQVWRPNHDKRGIGGDQVMMALSSWNLYYDYTGDESVLENMQYMADYYLAHSLSSSSCKWPDLPFPYNDSVEYGNYDGDMILGKGFLQPDKAGSFGFELVHLYKKTGNEKYLEAAIKIANTLAGKVQPGDNDHSPWPFKVNAETGEPGAIVDQEVWYEGMSKDIGKKRAIIKKSDYATNWTATLGLFDELIALQKGVSIAYRKAFEITLNWL
;
A
#
# COMPACT_ATOMS: atom_id res chain seq x y z
N PRO A 1 7.47 -21.02 3.64
CA PRO A 1 7.58 -20.04 2.56
C PRO A 1 8.24 -20.70 1.37
N ASP A 2 7.67 -20.51 0.19
CA ASP A 2 8.31 -20.95 -1.03
C ASP A 2 9.60 -20.17 -1.23
N SER A 3 10.68 -20.86 -1.59
CA SER A 3 12.01 -20.24 -1.80
C SER A 3 12.01 -19.18 -2.91
N ASN A 4 10.98 -19.16 -3.76
CA ASN A 4 10.88 -18.32 -4.96
C ASN A 4 9.60 -17.50 -5.04
N GLY A 5 8.81 -17.40 -3.98
CA GLY A 5 7.54 -16.69 -3.95
C GLY A 5 7.44 -15.64 -2.84
N ALA A 6 6.31 -14.93 -2.79
CA ALA A 6 6.04 -14.00 -1.70
C ALA A 6 6.08 -14.73 -0.35
N ARG A 7 6.71 -14.11 0.63
CA ARG A 7 6.74 -14.64 1.98
C ARG A 7 5.50 -14.22 2.74
N TYR A 8 4.87 -15.17 3.40
CA TYR A 8 3.68 -14.96 4.22
C TYR A 8 4.11 -14.86 5.68
N TYR A 9 4.28 -13.65 6.19
CA TYR A 9 4.65 -13.45 7.58
C TYR A 9 3.44 -13.26 8.48
N MET A 10 2.44 -12.58 7.97
CA MET A 10 1.19 -12.33 8.64
C MET A 10 0.06 -12.24 7.62
N ASN A 11 -1.11 -12.72 8.02
CA ASN A 11 -2.33 -12.46 7.29
C ASN A 11 -3.37 -11.99 8.34
N HIS A 12 -3.85 -10.76 8.22
CA HIS A 12 -4.85 -10.27 9.15
C HIS A 12 -6.21 -10.98 9.01
N GLN A 13 -6.36 -11.76 7.97
CA GLN A 13 -7.51 -12.61 7.68
C GLN A 13 -7.29 -14.06 8.16
N VAL A 14 -6.70 -14.22 9.32
CA VAL A 14 -6.24 -15.52 9.86
C VAL A 14 -7.35 -16.54 10.11
N TRP A 15 -8.61 -16.11 10.17
CA TRP A 15 -9.73 -17.01 10.37
C TRP A 15 -10.14 -17.83 9.13
N ARG A 16 -9.45 -17.63 7.99
CA ARG A 16 -9.65 -18.43 6.78
C ARG A 16 -8.43 -19.29 6.45
N PRO A 17 -8.15 -20.32 7.25
CA PRO A 17 -6.91 -21.09 7.13
C PRO A 17 -6.81 -21.91 5.84
N ASN A 18 -7.92 -22.12 5.12
CA ASN A 18 -7.94 -22.89 3.88
C ASN A 18 -7.44 -22.12 2.66
N HIS A 19 -7.13 -20.85 2.82
CA HIS A 19 -6.63 -20.00 1.75
C HIS A 19 -5.14 -19.73 1.94
N ASP A 20 -4.37 -20.76 1.80
CA ASP A 20 -2.92 -20.79 2.05
C ASP A 20 -2.09 -20.04 0.99
N LYS A 21 -2.64 -19.79 -0.18
CA LYS A 21 -1.98 -19.06 -1.29
C LYS A 21 -2.17 -17.56 -1.26
N ARG A 22 -2.56 -17.01 -0.13
CA ARG A 22 -2.79 -15.58 -0.01
C ARG A 22 -1.48 -14.81 -0.01
N GLY A 23 -1.49 -13.73 -0.75
CA GLY A 23 -0.43 -12.77 -0.70
C GLY A 23 -0.44 -11.97 0.60
N ILE A 24 0.60 -11.22 0.78
CA ILE A 24 0.64 -10.24 1.83
C ILE A 24 -0.20 -9.05 1.38
N GLY A 25 -1.20 -8.68 2.15
CA GLY A 25 -1.95 -7.45 1.92
C GLY A 25 -1.04 -6.21 1.99
N GLY A 26 -1.39 -5.17 1.28
CA GLY A 26 -0.54 -3.97 1.16
C GLY A 26 -0.14 -3.36 2.49
N ASP A 27 -1.05 -3.33 3.47
CA ASP A 27 -0.76 -2.86 4.83
C ASP A 27 0.21 -3.77 5.59
N GLN A 28 0.17 -5.07 5.36
CA GLN A 28 1.05 -6.02 6.05
C GLN A 28 2.50 -5.92 5.59
N VAL A 29 2.72 -5.70 4.29
CA VAL A 29 4.07 -5.44 3.77
C VAL A 29 4.65 -4.20 4.41
N MET A 30 3.88 -3.11 4.50
CA MET A 30 4.34 -1.86 5.09
C MET A 30 4.61 -2.02 6.59
N MET A 31 3.72 -2.69 7.31
CA MET A 31 3.91 -2.97 8.74
C MET A 31 5.14 -3.84 9.00
N ALA A 32 5.36 -4.86 8.17
CA ALA A 32 6.54 -5.71 8.28
C ALA A 32 7.83 -4.91 8.01
N LEU A 33 7.89 -4.17 6.92
CA LEU A 33 9.04 -3.33 6.58
C LEU A 33 9.34 -2.31 7.66
N SER A 34 8.32 -1.57 8.14
CA SER A 34 8.46 -0.59 9.20
C SER A 34 8.97 -1.22 10.51
N SER A 35 8.39 -2.35 10.92
CA SER A 35 8.79 -3.05 12.13
C SER A 35 10.22 -3.59 12.04
N TRP A 36 10.59 -4.17 10.91
CA TRP A 36 11.95 -4.67 10.68
C TRP A 36 12.98 -3.57 10.55
N ASN A 37 12.58 -2.42 9.99
CA ASN A 37 13.42 -1.24 9.93
C ASN A 37 13.85 -0.79 11.31
N LEU A 38 12.89 -0.66 12.25
CA LEU A 38 13.16 -0.33 13.64
C LEU A 38 13.94 -1.44 14.37
N TYR A 39 13.64 -2.69 14.11
CA TYR A 39 14.34 -3.82 14.71
C TYR A 39 15.80 -3.88 14.24
N TYR A 40 16.05 -3.65 12.96
CA TYR A 40 17.41 -3.57 12.42
C TYR A 40 18.20 -2.43 13.06
N ASP A 41 17.61 -1.25 13.21
CA ASP A 41 18.26 -0.10 13.86
C ASP A 41 18.63 -0.40 15.33
N TYR A 42 17.85 -1.23 15.99
CA TYR A 42 18.09 -1.61 17.38
C TYR A 42 19.11 -2.75 17.51
N THR A 43 19.10 -3.73 16.62
CA THR A 43 19.85 -4.98 16.77
C THR A 43 21.05 -5.10 15.84
N GLY A 44 21.03 -4.47 14.68
CA GLY A 44 21.99 -4.70 13.59
C GLY A 44 21.88 -6.10 12.95
N ASP A 45 20.72 -6.77 13.09
CA ASP A 45 20.53 -8.12 12.56
C ASP A 45 20.39 -8.10 11.02
N GLU A 46 21.43 -8.47 10.32
CA GLU A 46 21.50 -8.49 8.85
C GLU A 46 20.44 -9.41 8.23
N SER A 47 19.99 -10.46 8.92
CA SER A 47 18.94 -11.33 8.39
C SER A 47 17.61 -10.62 8.20
N VAL A 48 17.36 -9.59 9.01
CA VAL A 48 16.18 -8.74 8.89
C VAL A 48 16.30 -7.83 7.67
N LEU A 49 17.47 -7.27 7.43
CA LEU A 49 17.73 -6.45 6.26
C LEU A 49 17.57 -7.26 4.96
N GLU A 50 18.08 -8.49 4.93
CA GLU A 50 17.89 -9.41 3.81
C GLU A 50 16.40 -9.72 3.55
N ASN A 51 15.62 -9.90 4.61
CA ASN A 51 14.17 -10.11 4.48
C ASN A 51 13.45 -8.87 3.95
N MET A 52 13.83 -7.68 4.39
CA MET A 52 13.27 -6.42 3.88
C MET A 52 13.55 -6.26 2.40
N GLN A 53 14.79 -6.50 1.98
CA GLN A 53 15.19 -6.45 0.57
C GLN A 53 14.42 -7.47 -0.26
N TYR A 54 14.33 -8.71 0.21
CA TYR A 54 13.59 -9.76 -0.49
C TYR A 54 12.11 -9.36 -0.70
N MET A 55 11.45 -8.85 0.32
CA MET A 55 10.05 -8.44 0.25
C MET A 55 9.84 -7.25 -0.68
N ALA A 56 10.68 -6.24 -0.55
CA ALA A 56 10.63 -5.06 -1.42
C ALA A 56 10.87 -5.45 -2.88
N ASP A 57 11.89 -6.25 -3.16
CA ASP A 57 12.23 -6.71 -4.51
C ASP A 57 11.11 -7.51 -5.14
N TYR A 58 10.52 -8.42 -4.38
CA TYR A 58 9.40 -9.21 -4.87
C TYR A 58 8.20 -8.32 -5.25
N TYR A 59 7.87 -7.37 -4.39
CA TYR A 59 6.75 -6.45 -4.64
C TYR A 59 7.02 -5.54 -5.84
N LEU A 60 8.22 -5.01 -5.94
CA LEU A 60 8.62 -4.16 -7.08
C LEU A 60 8.60 -4.93 -8.41
N ALA A 61 8.90 -6.21 -8.38
CA ALA A 61 8.91 -7.05 -9.58
C ALA A 61 7.51 -7.51 -10.02
N HIS A 62 6.57 -7.68 -9.07
CA HIS A 62 5.34 -8.43 -9.34
C HIS A 62 4.05 -7.69 -9.00
N SER A 63 4.08 -6.58 -8.30
CA SER A 63 2.87 -5.98 -7.73
C SER A 63 2.70 -4.48 -8.00
N LEU A 64 3.29 -3.97 -9.07
CA LEU A 64 3.11 -2.56 -9.44
C LEU A 64 2.10 -2.41 -10.57
N SER A 65 1.33 -1.34 -10.52
CA SER A 65 0.53 -0.90 -11.65
C SER A 65 1.42 -0.50 -12.82
N SER A 66 0.96 -0.81 -14.05
CA SER A 66 1.71 -0.48 -15.27
C SER A 66 1.94 1.02 -15.39
N SER A 67 3.09 1.40 -15.94
CA SER A 67 3.40 2.80 -16.28
C SER A 67 2.42 3.43 -17.30
N SER A 68 1.62 2.64 -17.98
CA SER A 68 0.56 3.10 -18.89
C SER A 68 -0.78 3.38 -18.18
N CYS A 69 -0.94 2.98 -16.92
CA CYS A 69 -2.15 3.24 -16.16
C CYS A 69 -2.31 4.72 -15.81
N LYS A 70 -3.52 5.14 -15.48
CA LYS A 70 -3.76 6.50 -14.95
C LYS A 70 -3.12 6.74 -13.59
N TRP A 71 -2.93 5.66 -12.81
CA TRP A 71 -2.19 5.67 -11.56
C TRP A 71 -1.01 4.70 -11.69
N PRO A 72 0.09 5.12 -12.32
CA PRO A 72 1.23 4.25 -12.62
C PRO A 72 2.11 4.00 -11.41
N ASP A 73 2.91 2.94 -11.48
CA ASP A 73 4.02 2.64 -10.59
C ASP A 73 3.63 2.52 -9.10
N LEU A 74 2.37 2.30 -8.78
CA LEU A 74 1.91 2.10 -7.42
C LEU A 74 1.72 0.62 -7.09
N PRO A 75 2.06 0.18 -5.87
CA PRO A 75 1.88 -1.20 -5.47
C PRO A 75 0.40 -1.53 -5.30
N PHE A 76 0.00 -2.67 -5.86
CA PHE A 76 -1.29 -3.26 -5.51
C PHE A 76 -1.27 -3.77 -4.06
N PRO A 77 -2.40 -3.80 -3.37
CA PRO A 77 -2.48 -4.34 -2.01
C PRO A 77 -2.38 -5.88 -1.95
N TYR A 78 -2.09 -6.51 -3.07
CA TYR A 78 -1.84 -7.93 -3.23
C TYR A 78 -0.70 -8.13 -4.23
N ASN A 79 -0.10 -9.31 -4.25
CA ASN A 79 0.89 -9.66 -5.28
C ASN A 79 0.24 -10.52 -6.37
N ASP A 80 0.80 -10.52 -7.56
CA ASP A 80 0.27 -11.20 -8.74
C ASP A 80 0.38 -12.74 -8.70
N SER A 81 1.17 -13.28 -7.77
CA SER A 81 1.27 -14.72 -7.54
C SER A 81 0.10 -15.26 -6.71
N VAL A 82 -0.73 -14.39 -6.16
CA VAL A 82 -1.93 -14.78 -5.41
C VAL A 82 -3.08 -14.98 -6.37
N GLU A 83 -3.74 -16.12 -6.27
CA GLU A 83 -4.96 -16.35 -7.01
C GLU A 83 -6.04 -15.38 -6.53
N TYR A 84 -6.50 -14.54 -7.44
CA TYR A 84 -7.49 -13.51 -7.14
C TYR A 84 -8.80 -14.14 -6.64
N GLY A 85 -9.39 -13.54 -5.62
CA GLY A 85 -10.59 -14.06 -4.98
C GLY A 85 -10.34 -15.01 -3.81
N ASN A 86 -9.08 -15.36 -3.54
CA ASN A 86 -8.69 -16.19 -2.40
C ASN A 86 -8.25 -15.37 -1.18
N TYR A 87 -8.15 -14.07 -1.32
CA TYR A 87 -7.81 -13.15 -0.27
C TYR A 87 -9.03 -12.32 0.13
N ASP A 88 -9.38 -12.27 1.40
CA ASP A 88 -10.58 -11.56 1.86
C ASP A 88 -10.53 -10.06 1.54
N GLY A 89 -9.34 -9.48 1.54
CA GLY A 89 -9.11 -8.12 1.10
C GLY A 89 -9.54 -7.86 -0.35
N ASP A 90 -9.53 -8.88 -1.21
CA ASP A 90 -9.96 -8.75 -2.61
C ASP A 90 -11.43 -8.38 -2.71
N MET A 91 -12.24 -8.86 -1.78
CA MET A 91 -13.67 -8.58 -1.75
C MET A 91 -13.94 -7.12 -1.43
N ILE A 92 -13.08 -6.50 -0.61
CA ILE A 92 -13.17 -5.09 -0.27
C ILE A 92 -12.46 -4.25 -1.32
N LEU A 93 -11.27 -4.65 -1.68
CA LEU A 93 -10.41 -3.84 -2.54
C LEU A 93 -10.79 -3.98 -4.01
N GLY A 94 -11.00 -5.21 -4.48
CA GLY A 94 -11.33 -5.51 -5.86
C GLY A 94 -10.12 -5.55 -6.78
N LYS A 95 -10.24 -6.30 -7.87
CA LYS A 95 -9.18 -6.44 -8.87
C LYS A 95 -8.91 -5.10 -9.56
N GLY A 96 -7.62 -4.77 -9.71
CA GLY A 96 -7.18 -3.54 -10.36
C GLY A 96 -7.27 -2.28 -9.48
N PHE A 97 -7.66 -2.43 -8.21
CA PHE A 97 -7.72 -1.31 -7.28
C PHE A 97 -6.43 -1.16 -6.46
N LEU A 98 -5.99 0.07 -6.35
CA LEU A 98 -4.86 0.54 -5.55
C LEU A 98 -5.36 1.18 -4.25
N GLN A 99 -4.49 1.21 -3.26
CA GLN A 99 -4.68 1.98 -2.03
C GLN A 99 -3.58 3.05 -1.93
N PRO A 100 -3.89 4.32 -2.22
CA PRO A 100 -2.88 5.39 -2.22
C PRO A 100 -2.14 5.57 -0.89
N ASP A 101 -2.82 5.42 0.24
CA ASP A 101 -2.19 5.48 1.57
C ASP A 101 -1.16 4.36 1.77
N LYS A 102 -1.45 3.15 1.31
CA LYS A 102 -0.53 2.01 1.38
C LYS A 102 0.63 2.18 0.41
N ALA A 103 0.37 2.72 -0.78
CA ALA A 103 1.42 3.05 -1.74
C ALA A 103 2.39 4.07 -1.15
N GLY A 104 1.88 5.12 -0.51
CA GLY A 104 2.72 6.11 0.19
C GLY A 104 3.56 5.48 1.31
N SER A 105 2.97 4.60 2.10
CA SER A 105 3.68 3.86 3.15
C SER A 105 4.80 2.99 2.58
N PHE A 106 4.53 2.29 1.48
CA PHE A 106 5.57 1.48 0.81
C PHE A 106 6.71 2.35 0.29
N GLY A 107 6.39 3.46 -0.39
CA GLY A 107 7.41 4.40 -0.86
C GLY A 107 8.28 4.94 0.28
N PHE A 108 7.69 5.23 1.44
CA PHE A 108 8.41 5.68 2.62
C PHE A 108 9.39 4.62 3.14
N GLU A 109 8.97 3.37 3.24
CA GLU A 109 9.85 2.28 3.66
C GLU A 109 10.96 1.97 2.62
N LEU A 110 10.70 2.18 1.32
CA LEU A 110 11.72 2.09 0.29
C LEU A 110 12.81 3.16 0.45
N VAL A 111 12.48 4.38 0.89
CA VAL A 111 13.49 5.40 1.21
C VAL A 111 14.34 4.95 2.39
N HIS A 112 13.73 4.37 3.43
CA HIS A 112 14.49 3.83 4.56
C HIS A 112 15.42 2.70 4.12
N LEU A 113 14.93 1.80 3.26
CA LEU A 113 15.74 0.70 2.73
C LEU A 113 16.89 1.21 1.85
N TYR A 114 16.67 2.24 1.04
CA TYR A 114 17.73 2.94 0.32
C TYR A 114 18.79 3.50 1.27
N LYS A 115 18.40 4.21 2.32
CA LYS A 115 19.33 4.78 3.30
C LYS A 115 20.20 3.72 3.98
N LYS A 116 19.67 2.52 4.20
CA LYS A 116 20.41 1.40 4.82
C LYS A 116 21.33 0.67 3.84
N THR A 117 20.88 0.50 2.61
CA THR A 117 21.57 -0.36 1.63
C THR A 117 22.40 0.39 0.60
N GLY A 118 22.13 1.67 0.40
CA GLY A 118 22.69 2.45 -0.71
C GLY A 118 22.19 2.03 -2.09
N ASN A 119 21.18 1.14 -2.18
CA ASN A 119 20.73 0.62 -3.44
C ASN A 119 19.72 1.56 -4.10
N GLU A 120 20.14 2.22 -5.16
CA GLU A 120 19.37 3.24 -5.90
C GLU A 120 18.01 2.75 -6.42
N LYS A 121 17.86 1.45 -6.68
CA LYS A 121 16.57 0.90 -7.15
C LYS A 121 15.40 1.23 -6.21
N TYR A 122 15.66 1.25 -4.90
CA TYR A 122 14.62 1.57 -3.90
C TYR A 122 14.28 3.05 -3.91
N LEU A 123 15.28 3.91 -4.07
CA LEU A 123 15.05 5.35 -4.20
C LEU A 123 14.29 5.69 -5.48
N GLU A 124 14.67 5.08 -6.61
CA GLU A 124 13.98 5.28 -7.89
C GLU A 124 12.51 4.85 -7.82
N ALA A 125 12.23 3.71 -7.18
CA ALA A 125 10.86 3.25 -6.99
C ALA A 125 10.07 4.19 -6.06
N ALA A 126 10.67 4.65 -4.96
CA ALA A 126 10.06 5.63 -4.06
C ALA A 126 9.73 6.95 -4.77
N ILE A 127 10.62 7.43 -5.64
CA ILE A 127 10.41 8.64 -6.46
C ILE A 127 9.21 8.44 -7.40
N LYS A 128 9.11 7.31 -8.09
CA LYS A 128 7.98 7.02 -8.99
C LYS A 128 6.66 7.02 -8.23
N ILE A 129 6.59 6.34 -7.09
CA ILE A 129 5.43 6.34 -6.21
C ILE A 129 5.06 7.77 -5.79
N ALA A 130 6.03 8.53 -5.30
CA ALA A 130 5.81 9.92 -4.86
C ALA A 130 5.34 10.83 -5.99
N ASN A 131 5.89 10.69 -7.20
CA ASN A 131 5.49 11.46 -8.37
C ASN A 131 4.02 11.19 -8.73
N THR A 132 3.61 9.91 -8.72
CA THR A 132 2.21 9.56 -8.97
C THR A 132 1.29 10.12 -7.91
N LEU A 133 1.62 9.93 -6.63
CA LEU A 133 0.80 10.45 -5.53
C LEU A 133 0.71 11.98 -5.55
N ALA A 134 1.82 12.68 -5.72
CA ALA A 134 1.84 14.14 -5.81
C ALA A 134 1.08 14.69 -7.02
N GLY A 135 1.12 13.96 -8.15
CA GLY A 135 0.36 14.32 -9.35
C GLY A 135 -1.14 14.04 -9.26
N LYS A 136 -1.59 13.28 -8.25
CA LYS A 136 -2.99 12.89 -8.06
C LYS A 136 -3.65 13.50 -6.83
N VAL A 137 -2.93 14.28 -6.04
CA VAL A 137 -3.49 14.96 -4.88
C VAL A 137 -4.59 15.94 -5.30
N GLN A 138 -5.68 15.96 -4.55
CA GLN A 138 -6.79 16.90 -4.70
C GLN A 138 -6.99 17.66 -3.40
N PRO A 139 -7.49 18.89 -3.42
CA PRO A 139 -7.99 19.52 -2.22
C PRO A 139 -9.11 18.64 -1.65
N GLY A 140 -9.00 18.23 -0.42
CA GLY A 140 -10.06 17.48 0.23
C GLY A 140 -11.18 18.41 0.73
N ASP A 141 -12.27 17.81 1.17
CA ASP A 141 -13.39 18.44 1.88
C ASP A 141 -13.87 17.51 2.99
N ASN A 142 -15.07 17.75 3.54
CA ASN A 142 -15.62 16.91 4.61
C ASN A 142 -15.98 15.48 4.16
N ASP A 143 -16.17 15.28 2.86
CA ASP A 143 -16.62 14.01 2.28
C ASP A 143 -15.50 13.31 1.46
N HIS A 144 -14.45 14.06 1.10
CA HIS A 144 -13.38 13.59 0.24
C HIS A 144 -12.02 13.92 0.84
N SER A 145 -11.17 12.91 0.98
CA SER A 145 -9.77 13.12 1.36
C SER A 145 -8.91 13.49 0.14
N PRO A 146 -7.68 13.99 0.36
CA PRO A 146 -6.76 14.36 -0.74
C PRO A 146 -6.49 13.24 -1.75
N TRP A 147 -6.61 12.01 -1.33
CA TRP A 147 -6.62 10.81 -2.17
C TRP A 147 -7.74 9.88 -1.71
N PRO A 148 -8.36 9.12 -2.61
CA PRO A 148 -9.38 8.14 -2.23
C PRO A 148 -8.76 6.99 -1.41
N PHE A 149 -9.58 6.29 -0.65
CA PHE A 149 -9.17 5.06 0.05
C PHE A 149 -8.71 3.99 -0.95
N LYS A 150 -9.44 3.84 -2.05
CA LYS A 150 -9.04 2.97 -3.16
C LYS A 150 -9.42 3.57 -4.51
N VAL A 151 -8.62 3.29 -5.50
CA VAL A 151 -8.79 3.80 -6.86
C VAL A 151 -8.41 2.72 -7.86
N ASN A 152 -9.18 2.62 -8.95
CA ASN A 152 -8.81 1.74 -10.05
C ASN A 152 -7.60 2.30 -10.79
N ALA A 153 -6.56 1.49 -10.95
CA ALA A 153 -5.30 1.92 -11.55
C ALA A 153 -5.46 2.42 -13.00
N GLU A 154 -6.31 1.74 -13.79
CA GLU A 154 -6.49 2.03 -15.22
C GLU A 154 -7.44 3.19 -15.45
N THR A 155 -8.61 3.19 -14.77
CA THR A 155 -9.65 4.18 -15.02
C THR A 155 -9.48 5.44 -14.19
N GLY A 156 -8.79 5.34 -13.05
CA GLY A 156 -8.62 6.44 -12.10
C GLY A 156 -9.87 6.73 -11.28
N GLU A 157 -10.90 5.89 -11.37
CA GLU A 157 -12.14 6.05 -10.63
C GLU A 157 -12.02 5.48 -9.20
N PRO A 158 -12.49 6.20 -8.18
CA PRO A 158 -12.60 5.66 -6.84
C PRO A 158 -13.50 4.43 -6.82
N GLY A 159 -13.12 3.44 -6.02
CA GLY A 159 -13.91 2.24 -5.86
C GLY A 159 -15.06 2.41 -4.88
N ALA A 160 -15.95 1.43 -4.84
CA ALA A 160 -16.93 1.29 -3.78
C ALA A 160 -16.43 0.30 -2.73
N ILE A 161 -16.65 0.58 -1.47
CA ILE A 161 -16.53 -0.41 -0.41
C ILE A 161 -17.88 -1.09 -0.31
N VAL A 162 -17.90 -2.40 -0.55
CA VAL A 162 -19.09 -3.21 -0.38
C VAL A 162 -18.95 -3.96 0.93
N ASP A 163 -19.76 -3.62 1.90
CA ASP A 163 -19.91 -4.41 3.13
C ASP A 163 -20.77 -5.62 2.78
N GLN A 164 -20.13 -6.78 2.54
CA GLN A 164 -20.81 -7.99 2.10
C GLN A 164 -20.97 -8.98 3.24
N GLU A 165 -22.11 -9.66 3.29
CA GLU A 165 -22.36 -10.80 4.18
C GLU A 165 -21.28 -11.89 4.05
N VAL A 166 -20.74 -12.06 2.86
CA VAL A 166 -19.70 -13.05 2.54
C VAL A 166 -18.41 -12.83 3.34
N TRP A 167 -18.13 -11.62 3.76
CA TRP A 167 -16.96 -11.33 4.58
C TRP A 167 -17.03 -12.03 5.94
N TYR A 168 -18.22 -12.22 6.44
CA TYR A 168 -18.45 -12.79 7.76
C TYR A 168 -18.81 -14.28 7.73
N GLU A 169 -18.79 -14.91 6.57
CA GLU A 169 -19.24 -16.30 6.37
C GLU A 169 -18.46 -17.36 7.19
N GLY A 170 -17.47 -16.99 7.93
CA GLY A 170 -16.75 -17.87 8.85
C GLY A 170 -16.76 -17.41 10.31
N MET A 171 -17.35 -16.24 10.61
CA MET A 171 -17.15 -15.63 11.92
C MET A 171 -18.23 -15.96 12.93
N SER A 172 -19.45 -16.07 12.60
CA SER A 172 -20.55 -16.70 13.32
C SER A 172 -21.85 -16.58 12.54
N LYS A 173 -22.74 -17.54 12.73
CA LYS A 173 -24.12 -17.51 12.18
C LYS A 173 -24.97 -16.39 12.76
N ASP A 174 -24.51 -15.72 13.82
CA ASP A 174 -25.23 -14.71 14.57
C ASP A 174 -24.90 -13.28 14.17
N ILE A 175 -23.90 -13.08 13.33
CA ILE A 175 -23.67 -11.78 12.68
C ILE A 175 -24.69 -11.67 11.55
N GLY A 176 -25.89 -11.29 11.95
CA GLY A 176 -27.09 -11.32 11.14
C GLY A 176 -26.88 -10.67 9.77
N LYS A 177 -27.71 -11.06 8.82
CA LYS A 177 -27.82 -10.58 7.44
C LYS A 177 -27.67 -9.07 7.35
N LYS A 178 -26.44 -8.59 7.29
CA LYS A 178 -26.17 -7.18 7.07
C LYS A 178 -26.39 -6.87 5.61
N ARG A 179 -27.15 -5.83 5.37
CA ARG A 179 -27.36 -5.29 4.04
C ARG A 179 -26.00 -4.84 3.50
N ALA A 180 -25.73 -5.17 2.24
CA ALA A 180 -24.59 -4.60 1.53
C ALA A 180 -24.72 -3.07 1.53
N ILE A 181 -23.87 -2.39 2.27
CA ILE A 181 -23.79 -0.93 2.25
C ILE A 181 -22.70 -0.60 1.24
N ILE A 182 -23.11 -0.08 0.09
CA ILE A 182 -22.18 0.42 -0.91
C ILE A 182 -21.85 1.86 -0.52
N LYS A 183 -20.62 2.09 -0.10
CA LYS A 183 -20.09 3.44 0.11
C LYS A 183 -19.00 3.69 -0.91
N LYS A 184 -19.00 4.86 -1.51
CA LYS A 184 -17.83 5.32 -2.25
C LYS A 184 -16.64 5.41 -1.27
N SER A 185 -15.48 4.98 -1.70
CA SER A 185 -14.28 5.01 -0.88
C SER A 185 -13.44 6.25 -1.18
N ASP A 186 -14.08 7.43 -1.11
CA ASP A 186 -13.42 8.70 -1.40
C ASP A 186 -12.68 9.27 -0.19
N TYR A 187 -12.72 8.57 0.95
CA TYR A 187 -12.22 9.06 2.21
C TYR A 187 -11.24 8.09 2.89
N ALA A 188 -10.04 8.56 3.16
CA ALA A 188 -9.05 7.90 4.00
C ALA A 188 -8.32 8.94 4.86
N THR A 189 -7.84 8.52 6.02
CA THR A 189 -7.25 9.42 7.03
C THR A 189 -5.79 9.15 7.36
N ASN A 190 -5.23 8.07 6.87
CA ASN A 190 -3.87 7.66 7.24
C ASN A 190 -2.83 8.11 6.19
N TRP A 191 -2.47 9.38 6.23
CA TRP A 191 -1.51 9.98 5.30
C TRP A 191 -0.11 10.21 5.89
N THR A 192 0.12 9.82 7.14
CA THR A 192 1.38 10.08 7.85
C THR A 192 2.60 9.58 7.08
N ALA A 193 2.57 8.33 6.61
CA ALA A 193 3.69 7.77 5.86
C ALA A 193 3.84 8.38 4.45
N THR A 194 2.73 8.76 3.80
CA THR A 194 2.77 9.47 2.52
C THR A 194 3.42 10.85 2.67
N LEU A 195 3.08 11.58 3.73
CA LEU A 195 3.73 12.85 4.05
C LEU A 195 5.20 12.65 4.41
N GLY A 196 5.52 11.59 5.16
CA GLY A 196 6.90 11.19 5.45
C GLY A 196 7.71 10.89 4.20
N LEU A 197 7.13 10.20 3.21
CA LEU A 197 7.76 9.95 1.91
C LEU A 197 8.14 11.27 1.21
N PHE A 198 7.22 12.23 1.15
CA PHE A 198 7.50 13.52 0.53
C PHE A 198 8.59 14.29 1.26
N ASP A 199 8.52 14.34 2.59
CA ASP A 199 9.50 15.03 3.42
C ASP A 199 10.91 14.45 3.25
N GLU A 200 11.04 13.14 3.26
CA GLU A 200 12.31 12.44 3.04
C GLU A 200 12.91 12.72 1.66
N LEU A 201 12.08 12.68 0.61
CA LEU A 201 12.56 12.97 -0.74
C LEU A 201 12.93 14.45 -0.92
N ILE A 202 12.23 15.36 -0.26
CA ILE A 202 12.59 16.78 -0.22
C ILE A 202 13.93 16.97 0.50
N ALA A 203 14.12 16.34 1.65
CA ALA A 203 15.36 16.40 2.41
C ALA A 203 16.57 15.84 1.62
N LEU A 204 16.36 14.75 0.88
CA LEU A 204 17.34 14.17 -0.01
C LEU A 204 17.57 14.96 -1.31
N GLN A 205 16.78 15.99 -1.57
CA GLN A 205 16.77 16.76 -2.84
C GLN A 205 16.56 15.86 -4.07
N LYS A 206 15.70 14.86 -3.95
CA LYS A 206 15.38 13.89 -5.00
C LYS A 206 13.96 14.06 -5.50
N GLY A 207 13.72 13.65 -6.75
CA GLY A 207 12.42 13.75 -7.40
C GLY A 207 11.97 15.19 -7.66
N VAL A 208 10.65 15.43 -7.63
CA VAL A 208 10.03 16.75 -7.97
C VAL A 208 9.61 17.48 -6.70
N SER A 209 10.58 18.03 -5.97
CA SER A 209 10.37 18.66 -4.66
C SER A 209 9.24 19.71 -4.61
N ILE A 210 9.02 20.46 -5.68
CA ILE A 210 7.94 21.46 -5.76
C ILE A 210 6.56 20.76 -5.71
N ALA A 211 6.39 19.67 -6.47
CA ALA A 211 5.16 18.89 -6.44
C ALA A 211 4.90 18.24 -5.08
N TYR A 212 5.96 17.74 -4.44
CA TYR A 212 5.86 17.12 -3.12
C TYR A 212 5.46 18.14 -2.04
N ARG A 213 6.07 19.34 -2.04
CA ARG A 213 5.68 20.43 -1.11
C ARG A 213 4.24 20.84 -1.30
N LYS A 214 3.80 20.98 -2.54
CA LYS A 214 2.40 21.30 -2.86
C LYS A 214 1.44 20.22 -2.34
N ALA A 215 1.74 18.95 -2.59
CA ALA A 215 0.91 17.84 -2.11
C ALA A 215 0.87 17.78 -0.59
N PHE A 216 2.01 18.01 0.07
CA PHE A 216 2.12 18.10 1.51
C PHE A 216 1.24 19.22 2.09
N GLU A 217 1.33 20.44 1.54
CA GLU A 217 0.54 21.59 1.96
C GLU A 217 -0.98 21.35 1.76
N ILE A 218 -1.37 20.81 0.61
CA ILE A 218 -2.78 20.45 0.35
C ILE A 218 -3.30 19.51 1.42
N THR A 219 -2.52 18.47 1.76
CA THR A 219 -2.92 17.48 2.74
C THR A 219 -2.99 18.04 4.15
N LEU A 220 -2.02 18.88 4.55
CA LEU A 220 -2.05 19.53 5.86
C LEU A 220 -3.22 20.51 6.00
N ASN A 221 -3.57 21.22 4.94
CA ASN A 221 -4.69 22.16 4.97
C ASN A 221 -6.05 21.43 5.05
N TRP A 222 -6.10 20.18 4.63
CA TRP A 222 -7.30 19.37 4.75
C TRP A 222 -7.47 18.75 6.15
N LEU A 223 -6.35 18.37 6.82
CA LEU A 223 -6.35 17.80 8.19
C LEU A 223 -6.84 18.80 9.23
#